data_ebe24df710cc43ba221fdbf072f84147
#
_entry.id   ebe24df710cc43ba221fdbf072f84147
#
_cell.length_a   1.000
_cell.length_b   1.000
_cell.length_c   1.000
_cell.angle_alpha   90.00
_cell.angle_beta   90.00
_cell.angle_gamma   90.00
#
_symmetry.space_group_name_H-M   'P 1'
#
loop_
_entity.id
_entity.type
_entity.pdbx_description
1 polymer ?
#
loop_
_entity_poly.entity_id
_entity_poly.type
_entity_poly.pdbx_seq_one_letter_code
_entity_poly.pdbx_strand_id
1 'polypeptide(L)'
;GYDRHFAITEYFGIEMINVPMLPTGPDMDMVEELVSKDETIKGIWCVPKYSNPQGITYSDETVRRFARLKPAAKDFRIYWDNAYCVHHLYDMDQDHLIEILAECKRAGNPDMVYKFCSTSKISFPGSGLAAIATSANNLEDIKKQLKIQTIGHDKVNQLRHVRFFKDVHGITEHMRKHAASLRPKFEMILDTFDKELKDLGVGSWYSPKGGYFITYETLEGCAKSVVDKAKKAGVVMTPAGAPFPYGKDPKDSVIRISPSYPSLEDLTTATQIFVVCVKLASIEKILGKQQA
;
A
#
# COMPACT_ATOMS: atom_id res chain seq x y z
N GLY A 1 -0.01 -6.06 -0.76
CA GLY A 1 1.07 -5.31 -1.42
C GLY A 1 0.66 -4.76 -2.77
N TYR A 2 1.63 -4.24 -3.49
CA TYR A 2 1.41 -3.67 -4.83
C TYR A 2 1.74 -4.70 -5.92
N ASP A 3 0.78 -4.95 -6.80
CA ASP A 3 0.86 -5.96 -7.86
C ASP A 3 2.06 -5.78 -8.82
N ARG A 4 2.55 -4.55 -9.02
CA ARG A 4 3.75 -4.29 -9.83
C ARG A 4 5.02 -4.77 -9.15
N HIS A 5 5.13 -4.64 -7.83
CA HIS A 5 6.26 -5.21 -7.09
C HIS A 5 6.27 -6.73 -7.26
N PHE A 6 5.12 -7.38 -7.16
CA PHE A 6 5.00 -8.82 -7.35
C PHE A 6 5.39 -9.24 -8.77
N ALA A 7 4.86 -8.54 -9.79
CA ALA A 7 5.19 -8.84 -11.18
C ALA A 7 6.68 -8.69 -11.49
N ILE A 8 7.35 -7.67 -10.93
CA ILE A 8 8.81 -7.49 -11.09
C ILE A 8 9.57 -8.64 -10.41
N THR A 9 9.16 -9.01 -9.21
CA THR A 9 9.80 -10.08 -8.43
C THR A 9 9.65 -11.43 -9.15
N GLU A 10 8.45 -11.73 -9.65
CA GLU A 10 8.20 -12.94 -10.48
C GLU A 10 9.04 -12.95 -11.76
N TYR A 11 9.13 -11.81 -12.47
CA TYR A 11 9.89 -11.69 -13.69
C TYR A 11 11.38 -12.05 -13.50
N PHE A 12 11.94 -11.71 -12.36
CA PHE A 12 13.31 -12.07 -11.99
C PHE A 12 13.45 -13.46 -11.34
N GLY A 13 12.37 -14.23 -11.27
CA GLY A 13 12.39 -15.58 -10.69
C GLY A 13 12.65 -15.61 -9.19
N ILE A 14 12.35 -14.52 -8.48
CA ILE A 14 12.52 -14.43 -7.03
C ILE A 14 11.25 -14.92 -6.35
N GLU A 15 11.39 -15.87 -5.44
CA GLU A 15 10.28 -16.39 -4.66
C GLU A 15 9.78 -15.36 -3.66
N MET A 16 8.46 -15.28 -3.50
CA MET A 16 7.81 -14.34 -2.58
C MET A 16 7.12 -15.09 -1.44
N ILE A 17 7.39 -14.66 -0.23
CA ILE A 17 6.74 -15.14 0.99
C ILE A 17 5.70 -14.11 1.43
N ASN A 18 4.45 -14.53 1.60
CA ASN A 18 3.42 -13.64 2.12
C ASN A 18 3.53 -13.52 3.64
N VAL A 19 3.63 -12.28 4.14
CA VAL A 19 3.60 -11.97 5.57
C VAL A 19 2.25 -11.34 5.89
N PRO A 20 1.51 -11.83 6.90
CA PRO A 20 0.27 -11.23 7.36
C PRO A 20 0.46 -9.78 7.81
N MET A 21 -0.55 -8.95 7.56
CA MET A 21 -0.59 -7.57 8.01
C MET A 21 -1.46 -7.45 9.26
N LEU A 22 -0.89 -6.85 10.29
CA LEU A 22 -1.56 -6.49 11.54
C LEU A 22 -1.93 -5.00 11.52
N PRO A 23 -2.76 -4.50 12.44
CA PRO A 23 -3.10 -3.06 12.49
C PRO A 23 -1.90 -2.12 12.67
N THR A 24 -0.77 -2.63 13.13
CA THR A 24 0.47 -1.87 13.39
C THR A 24 1.56 -2.04 12.33
N GLY A 25 1.31 -2.83 11.29
CA GLY A 25 2.28 -3.18 10.26
C GLY A 25 2.32 -4.68 9.97
N PRO A 26 3.33 -5.21 9.29
CA PRO A 26 3.46 -6.65 9.09
C PRO A 26 3.68 -7.39 10.42
N ASP A 27 3.35 -8.67 10.43
CA ASP A 27 3.66 -9.55 11.55
C ASP A 27 5.19 -9.66 11.72
N MET A 28 5.72 -8.84 12.64
CA MET A 28 7.15 -8.75 12.87
C MET A 28 7.74 -9.98 13.54
N ASP A 29 6.95 -10.77 14.26
CA ASP A 29 7.44 -12.04 14.84
C ASP A 29 7.78 -13.02 13.72
N MET A 30 6.90 -13.13 12.73
CA MET A 30 7.14 -13.92 11.52
C MET A 30 8.31 -13.36 10.70
N VAL A 31 8.40 -12.04 10.51
CA VAL A 31 9.50 -11.41 9.76
C VAL A 31 10.85 -11.72 10.42
N GLU A 32 10.97 -11.47 11.72
CA GLU A 32 12.20 -11.72 12.48
C GLU A 32 12.62 -13.20 12.46
N GLU A 33 11.65 -14.10 12.62
CA GLU A 33 11.91 -15.54 12.56
C GLU A 33 12.45 -15.96 11.19
N LEU A 34 11.78 -15.57 10.11
CA LEU A 34 12.15 -15.95 8.75
C LEU A 34 13.53 -15.40 8.38
N VAL A 35 13.75 -14.08 8.54
CA VAL A 35 14.99 -13.46 8.07
C VAL A 35 16.21 -13.83 8.90
N SER A 36 16.04 -14.21 10.17
CA SER A 36 17.15 -14.63 11.02
C SER A 36 17.63 -16.05 10.78
N LYS A 37 16.79 -16.90 10.18
CA LYS A 37 17.08 -18.33 9.97
C LYS A 37 17.48 -18.70 8.56
N ASP A 38 17.03 -17.93 7.57
CA ASP A 38 17.17 -18.26 6.15
C ASP A 38 18.00 -17.19 5.42
N GLU A 39 19.22 -17.57 5.03
CA GLU A 39 20.12 -16.69 4.25
C GLU A 39 19.71 -16.49 2.80
N THR A 40 18.74 -17.24 2.31
CA THR A 40 18.19 -17.08 0.96
C THR A 40 17.20 -15.94 0.87
N ILE A 41 16.66 -15.47 2.00
CA ILE A 41 15.77 -14.31 2.07
C ILE A 41 16.59 -13.02 1.94
N LYS A 42 16.47 -12.36 0.79
CA LYS A 42 17.30 -11.20 0.43
C LYS A 42 16.66 -9.86 0.69
N GLY A 43 15.38 -9.82 1.01
CA GLY A 43 14.73 -8.55 1.31
C GLY A 43 13.28 -8.64 1.68
N ILE A 44 12.74 -7.49 2.05
CA ILE A 44 11.32 -7.30 2.30
C ILE A 44 10.87 -5.98 1.66
N TRP A 45 9.69 -6.02 1.03
CA TRP A 45 9.07 -4.83 0.45
C TRP A 45 8.00 -4.29 1.39
N CYS A 46 8.10 -3.00 1.74
CA CYS A 46 7.24 -2.33 2.70
C CYS A 46 6.59 -1.08 2.08
N VAL A 47 5.29 -0.89 2.33
CA VAL A 47 4.58 0.37 2.07
C VAL A 47 4.10 0.90 3.43
N PRO A 48 4.93 1.67 4.15
CA PRO A 48 4.80 1.83 5.60
C PRO A 48 3.76 2.86 6.05
N LYS A 49 3.32 3.75 5.17
CA LYS A 49 2.35 4.79 5.49
C LYS A 49 1.18 4.71 4.53
N TYR A 50 -0.05 4.68 5.08
CA TYR A 50 -1.26 4.52 4.29
C TYR A 50 -1.16 3.38 3.29
N SER A 51 -0.78 2.21 3.79
CA SER A 51 -0.33 1.05 3.02
C SER A 51 -1.30 0.62 1.92
N ASN A 52 -0.77 0.05 0.87
CA ASN A 52 -1.55 -0.60 -0.18
C ASN A 52 -1.60 -2.11 0.12
N PRO A 53 -2.78 -2.70 0.36
CA PRO A 53 -4.12 -2.11 0.22
C PRO A 53 -4.75 -1.57 1.51
N GLN A 54 -4.22 -1.86 2.72
CA GLN A 54 -4.93 -1.74 3.99
C GLN A 54 -5.17 -0.29 4.44
N GLY A 55 -4.37 0.66 3.96
CA GLY A 55 -4.46 2.06 4.39
C GLY A 55 -3.84 2.34 5.77
N ILE A 56 -3.27 1.35 6.44
CA ILE A 56 -2.63 1.48 7.75
C ILE A 56 -1.27 2.17 7.67
N THR A 57 -0.84 2.73 8.78
CA THR A 57 0.51 3.24 8.98
C THR A 57 1.24 2.39 10.02
N TYR A 58 2.50 2.03 9.76
CA TYR A 58 3.29 1.24 10.69
C TYR A 58 3.52 1.99 11.99
N SER A 59 3.42 1.27 13.11
CA SER A 59 3.70 1.83 14.42
C SER A 59 5.20 2.13 14.60
N ASP A 60 5.52 3.01 15.52
CA ASP A 60 6.88 3.32 15.91
C ASP A 60 7.66 2.06 16.31
N GLU A 61 7.02 1.13 17.03
CA GLU A 61 7.67 -0.11 17.44
C GLU A 61 7.94 -1.03 16.24
N THR A 62 7.00 -1.13 15.30
CA THR A 62 7.23 -1.86 14.05
C THR A 62 8.45 -1.32 13.30
N VAL A 63 8.58 0.00 13.16
CA VAL A 63 9.73 0.62 12.51
C VAL A 63 11.03 0.34 13.27
N ARG A 64 11.02 0.41 14.61
CA ARG A 64 12.20 0.07 15.43
C ARG A 64 12.57 -1.41 15.35
N ARG A 65 11.58 -2.32 15.26
CA ARG A 65 11.84 -3.75 15.03
C ARG A 65 12.51 -3.97 13.68
N PHE A 66 12.02 -3.34 12.61
CA PHE A 66 12.71 -3.36 11.32
C PHE A 66 14.17 -2.89 11.42
N ALA A 67 14.42 -1.78 12.11
CA ALA A 67 15.76 -1.23 12.26
C ALA A 67 16.72 -2.17 13.02
N ARG A 68 16.20 -3.03 13.91
CA ARG A 68 16.96 -3.97 14.74
C ARG A 68 17.06 -5.36 14.15
N LEU A 69 16.50 -5.63 12.97
CA LEU A 69 16.57 -6.94 12.33
C LEU A 69 18.02 -7.45 12.28
N LYS A 70 18.17 -8.74 12.45
CA LYS A 70 19.45 -9.47 12.34
C LYS A 70 19.32 -10.55 11.26
N PRO A 71 19.33 -10.16 9.97
CA PRO A 71 19.19 -11.13 8.90
C PRO A 71 20.37 -12.09 8.83
N ALA A 72 20.10 -13.37 8.52
CA ALA A 72 21.13 -14.34 8.18
C ALA A 72 21.86 -13.95 6.88
N ALA A 73 21.13 -13.39 5.91
CA ALA A 73 21.71 -12.87 4.66
C ALA A 73 22.41 -11.53 4.89
N LYS A 74 23.72 -11.46 4.62
CA LYS A 74 24.52 -10.23 4.73
C LYS A 74 24.08 -9.12 3.75
N ASP A 75 23.50 -9.52 2.64
CA ASP A 75 23.00 -8.65 1.58
C ASP A 75 21.50 -8.37 1.68
N PHE A 76 20.85 -8.70 2.79
CA PHE A 76 19.43 -8.40 3.03
C PHE A 76 19.15 -6.90 2.96
N ARG A 77 18.02 -6.53 2.33
CA ARG A 77 17.59 -5.13 2.21
C ARG A 77 16.10 -4.96 2.49
N ILE A 78 15.78 -3.84 3.11
CA ILE A 78 14.41 -3.37 3.29
C ILE A 78 14.12 -2.35 2.18
N TYR A 79 13.15 -2.66 1.31
CA TYR A 79 12.65 -1.77 0.26
C TYR A 79 11.48 -0.97 0.84
N TRP A 80 11.76 0.26 1.28
CA TRP A 80 10.85 1.13 2.00
C TRP A 80 10.17 2.09 1.03
N ASP A 81 9.04 1.65 0.44
CA ASP A 81 8.28 2.42 -0.54
C ASP A 81 7.35 3.42 0.17
N ASN A 82 7.79 4.67 0.25
CA ASN A 82 7.05 5.75 0.90
C ASN A 82 6.14 6.50 -0.11
N ALA A 83 5.40 5.75 -0.92
CA ALA A 83 4.56 6.26 -2.00
C ALA A 83 3.46 7.22 -1.54
N TYR A 84 3.00 7.10 -0.29
CA TYR A 84 1.86 7.86 0.25
C TYR A 84 2.23 8.81 1.40
N CYS A 85 3.50 9.19 1.53
CA CYS A 85 4.01 9.97 2.66
C CYS A 85 3.28 11.29 2.94
N VAL A 86 2.70 11.92 1.92
CA VAL A 86 2.01 13.23 2.00
C VAL A 86 0.52 13.14 1.60
N HIS A 87 -0.04 11.94 1.48
CA HIS A 87 -1.41 11.69 1.03
C HIS A 87 -2.40 11.65 2.20
N HIS A 88 -2.39 12.69 3.03
CA HIS A 88 -3.33 12.85 4.13
C HIS A 88 -4.72 13.21 3.61
N LEU A 89 -5.77 12.65 4.19
CA LEU A 89 -7.15 13.06 3.94
C LEU A 89 -7.59 14.20 4.86
N TYR A 90 -6.95 14.35 6.02
CA TYR A 90 -7.28 15.33 7.04
C TYR A 90 -6.06 16.19 7.39
N ASP A 91 -6.31 17.48 7.68
CA ASP A 91 -5.22 18.41 8.04
C ASP A 91 -4.73 18.22 9.47
N MET A 92 -5.65 17.96 10.41
CA MET A 92 -5.35 17.88 11.84
C MET A 92 -5.25 16.45 12.39
N ASP A 93 -5.70 15.46 11.63
CA ASP A 93 -5.65 14.04 12.02
C ASP A 93 -4.85 13.24 11.02
N GLN A 94 -3.54 13.31 11.14
CA GLN A 94 -2.59 12.65 10.25
C GLN A 94 -1.83 11.57 10.99
N ASP A 95 -1.59 10.45 10.32
CA ASP A 95 -0.69 9.45 10.86
C ASP A 95 0.74 9.95 10.85
N HIS A 96 1.48 9.60 11.90
CA HIS A 96 2.91 9.83 12.00
C HIS A 96 3.68 8.53 11.71
N LEU A 97 4.79 8.65 11.02
CA LEU A 97 5.72 7.56 10.76
C LEU A 97 7.14 8.03 11.08
N ILE A 98 7.79 7.38 12.04
CA ILE A 98 9.18 7.72 12.40
C ILE A 98 10.14 7.38 11.26
N GLU A 99 11.30 8.03 11.26
CA GLU A 99 12.25 7.96 10.16
C GLU A 99 13.13 6.71 10.25
N ILE A 100 12.89 5.74 9.35
CA ILE A 100 13.54 4.42 9.35
C ILE A 100 15.08 4.50 9.19
N LEU A 101 15.61 5.42 8.38
CA LEU A 101 17.07 5.53 8.19
C LEU A 101 17.76 5.99 9.47
N ALA A 102 17.11 6.89 10.23
CA ALA A 102 17.62 7.32 11.53
C ALA A 102 17.57 6.18 12.56
N GLU A 103 16.48 5.40 12.57
CA GLU A 103 16.37 4.24 13.46
C GLU A 103 17.40 3.15 13.11
N CYS A 104 17.60 2.85 11.82
CA CYS A 104 18.64 1.91 11.38
C CYS A 104 20.05 2.38 11.77
N LYS A 105 20.34 3.67 11.63
CA LYS A 105 21.62 4.24 12.06
C LYS A 105 21.83 4.07 13.57
N ARG A 106 20.78 4.34 14.39
CA ARG A 106 20.84 4.12 15.85
C ARG A 106 21.02 2.64 16.22
N ALA A 107 20.43 1.74 15.44
CA ALA A 107 20.55 0.30 15.66
C ALA A 107 21.87 -0.32 15.15
N GLY A 108 22.73 0.46 14.49
CA GLY A 108 23.98 -0.04 13.91
C GLY A 108 23.83 -0.71 12.54
N ASN A 109 22.67 -0.55 11.89
CA ASN A 109 22.32 -1.17 10.60
C ASN A 109 22.09 -0.13 9.49
N PRO A 110 23.01 0.85 9.26
CA PRO A 110 22.74 1.97 8.34
C PRO A 110 22.52 1.56 6.89
N ASP A 111 23.07 0.41 6.47
CA ASP A 111 23.07 -0.04 5.08
C ASP A 111 21.84 -0.93 4.74
N MET A 112 20.95 -1.18 5.71
CA MET A 112 19.87 -2.15 5.52
C MET A 112 18.72 -1.63 4.65
N VAL A 113 18.54 -0.30 4.50
CA VAL A 113 17.33 0.28 3.91
C VAL A 113 17.59 1.01 2.61
N TYR A 114 16.75 0.73 1.62
CA TYR A 114 16.50 1.58 0.46
C TYR A 114 15.13 2.23 0.61
N LYS A 115 15.10 3.54 0.82
CA LYS A 115 13.87 4.32 0.99
C LYS A 115 13.55 5.06 -0.29
N PHE A 116 12.35 4.86 -0.81
CA PHE A 116 11.90 5.42 -2.08
C PHE A 116 10.76 6.40 -1.88
N CYS A 117 10.71 7.42 -2.73
CA CYS A 117 9.54 8.25 -2.91
C CYS A 117 9.39 8.66 -4.37
N SER A 118 8.17 9.08 -4.75
CA SER A 118 7.87 9.51 -6.12
C SER A 118 6.78 10.57 -6.11
N THR A 119 6.83 11.46 -7.11
CA THR A 119 5.76 12.44 -7.36
C THR A 119 4.67 11.91 -8.29
N SER A 120 4.72 10.63 -8.71
CA SER A 120 3.76 10.06 -9.66
C SER A 120 2.30 10.14 -9.21
N LYS A 121 2.06 10.12 -7.89
CA LYS A 121 0.74 10.28 -7.28
C LYS A 121 0.53 11.68 -6.67
N ILE A 122 1.50 12.56 -6.83
CA ILE A 122 1.46 13.95 -6.34
C ILE A 122 1.20 14.90 -7.52
N SER A 123 1.98 14.76 -8.62
CA SER A 123 1.86 15.57 -9.83
C SER A 123 1.19 14.81 -10.97
N PHE A 124 1.99 14.21 -11.86
CA PHE A 124 1.49 13.49 -13.04
C PHE A 124 2.05 12.07 -13.12
N PRO A 125 1.21 11.05 -13.28
CA PRO A 125 1.67 9.71 -13.64
C PRO A 125 2.39 9.75 -15.00
N GLY A 126 3.50 9.03 -15.10
CA GLY A 126 4.33 9.01 -16.31
C GLY A 126 5.29 10.19 -16.47
N SER A 127 5.09 11.29 -15.75
CA SER A 127 6.00 12.45 -15.71
C SER A 127 6.51 12.73 -14.29
N GLY A 128 6.40 11.78 -13.38
CA GLY A 128 6.86 11.92 -12.00
C GLY A 128 8.38 11.97 -11.89
N LEU A 129 8.83 12.51 -10.77
CA LEU A 129 10.19 12.38 -10.27
C LEU A 129 10.21 11.30 -9.20
N ALA A 130 11.31 10.57 -9.13
CA ALA A 130 11.56 9.63 -8.05
C ALA A 130 12.86 9.97 -7.34
N ALA A 131 12.94 9.64 -6.06
CA ALA A 131 14.15 9.76 -5.28
C ALA A 131 14.36 8.51 -4.43
N ILE A 132 15.63 8.19 -4.20
CA ILE A 132 16.07 7.17 -3.26
C ILE A 132 16.91 7.82 -2.17
N ALA A 133 16.66 7.42 -0.93
CA ALA A 133 17.48 7.77 0.22
C ALA A 133 17.99 6.48 0.87
N THR A 134 19.28 6.46 1.20
CA THR A 134 19.94 5.31 1.81
C THR A 134 21.26 5.76 2.46
N SER A 135 22.05 4.83 3.00
CA SER A 135 23.39 5.11 3.51
C SER A 135 24.36 5.58 2.42
N ALA A 136 25.47 6.18 2.83
CA ALA A 136 26.52 6.59 1.91
C ALA A 136 27.10 5.41 1.11
N ASN A 137 27.32 4.27 1.76
CA ASN A 137 27.85 3.07 1.12
C ASN A 137 26.91 2.56 0.00
N ASN A 138 25.64 2.38 0.32
CA ASN A 138 24.64 1.96 -0.67
C ASN A 138 24.50 2.97 -1.82
N LEU A 139 24.60 4.28 -1.49
CA LEU A 139 24.48 5.33 -2.49
C LEU A 139 25.62 5.32 -3.49
N GLU A 140 26.83 5.00 -3.07
CA GLU A 140 27.99 4.86 -3.97
C GLU A 140 27.78 3.72 -4.98
N ASP A 141 27.27 2.58 -4.53
CA ASP A 141 27.00 1.45 -5.41
C ASP A 141 25.85 1.74 -6.38
N ILE A 142 24.77 2.37 -5.91
CA ILE A 142 23.66 2.80 -6.77
C ILE A 142 24.15 3.79 -7.84
N LYS A 143 25.00 4.76 -7.47
CA LYS A 143 25.56 5.72 -8.43
C LYS A 143 26.41 5.05 -9.51
N LYS A 144 27.14 3.98 -9.20
CA LYS A 144 27.88 3.20 -10.20
C LYS A 144 26.95 2.61 -11.26
N GLN A 145 25.80 2.03 -10.81
CA GLN A 145 24.80 1.46 -11.72
C GLN A 145 24.10 2.56 -12.54
N LEU A 146 23.69 3.66 -11.89
CA LEU A 146 23.03 4.77 -12.56
C LEU A 146 23.88 5.39 -13.68
N LYS A 147 25.21 5.47 -13.51
CA LYS A 147 26.12 5.98 -14.54
C LYS A 147 26.14 5.14 -15.81
N ILE A 148 25.79 3.84 -15.70
CA ILE A 148 25.68 2.94 -16.85
C ILE A 148 24.32 3.10 -17.52
N GLN A 149 23.27 3.30 -16.74
CA GLN A 149 21.90 3.41 -17.23
C GLN A 149 21.60 4.75 -17.91
N THR A 150 22.18 5.84 -17.41
CA THR A 150 21.89 7.20 -17.93
C THR A 150 23.05 8.15 -17.67
N ILE A 151 23.28 9.06 -18.64
CA ILE A 151 24.23 10.19 -18.48
C ILE A 151 23.65 11.24 -17.53
N GLY A 152 22.32 11.38 -17.51
CA GLY A 152 21.63 12.29 -16.62
C GLY A 152 20.10 12.13 -16.69
N HIS A 153 19.45 12.59 -15.64
CA HIS A 153 18.00 12.57 -15.55
C HIS A 153 17.37 13.76 -16.27
N ASP A 154 16.08 13.67 -16.59
CA ASP A 154 15.30 14.71 -17.25
C ASP A 154 15.26 16.01 -16.41
N LYS A 155 16.14 16.96 -16.75
CA LYS A 155 16.27 18.24 -16.06
C LYS A 155 15.10 19.18 -16.35
N VAL A 156 14.46 19.04 -17.51
CA VAL A 156 13.30 19.85 -17.87
C VAL A 156 12.12 19.48 -16.98
N ASN A 157 11.91 18.17 -16.77
CA ASN A 157 10.88 17.69 -15.87
C ASN A 157 11.15 18.07 -14.41
N GLN A 158 12.41 18.01 -13.96
CA GLN A 158 12.80 18.51 -12.63
C GLN A 158 12.47 20.00 -12.48
N LEU A 159 12.82 20.82 -13.47
CA LEU A 159 12.54 22.25 -13.46
C LEU A 159 11.03 22.56 -13.46
N ARG A 160 10.22 21.76 -14.18
CA ARG A 160 8.75 21.87 -14.12
C ARG A 160 8.24 21.70 -12.71
N HIS A 161 8.69 20.66 -12.00
CA HIS A 161 8.28 20.40 -10.61
C HIS A 161 8.72 21.51 -9.67
N VAL A 162 9.96 21.99 -9.80
CA VAL A 162 10.46 23.12 -9.00
C VAL A 162 9.63 24.39 -9.25
N ARG A 163 9.32 24.71 -10.50
CA ARG A 163 8.51 25.89 -10.84
C ARG A 163 7.07 25.77 -10.36
N PHE A 164 6.49 24.57 -10.40
CA PHE A 164 5.11 24.34 -10.02
C PHE A 164 4.94 24.34 -8.48
N PHE A 165 5.75 23.57 -7.78
CA PHE A 165 5.64 23.44 -6.32
C PHE A 165 6.37 24.55 -5.57
N LYS A 166 7.45 25.09 -6.14
CA LYS A 166 8.38 26.05 -5.54
C LYS A 166 9.15 25.48 -4.36
N ASP A 167 8.47 25.02 -3.32
CA ASP A 167 9.01 24.48 -2.09
C ASP A 167 8.08 23.40 -1.47
N VAL A 168 8.42 22.95 -0.26
CA VAL A 168 7.63 21.96 0.49
C VAL A 168 6.23 22.47 0.83
N HIS A 169 6.08 23.78 1.09
CA HIS A 169 4.77 24.38 1.35
C HIS A 169 3.86 24.27 0.13
N GLY A 170 4.39 24.52 -1.07
CA GLY A 170 3.64 24.34 -2.32
C GLY A 170 3.19 22.90 -2.56
N ILE A 171 3.99 21.91 -2.17
CA ILE A 171 3.58 20.48 -2.19
C ILE A 171 2.42 20.27 -1.20
N THR A 172 2.53 20.77 0.02
CA THR A 172 1.50 20.61 1.05
C THR A 172 0.17 21.21 0.60
N GLU A 173 0.18 22.43 0.08
CA GLU A 173 -1.03 23.10 -0.44
C GLU A 173 -1.65 22.33 -1.63
N HIS A 174 -0.82 21.78 -2.49
CA HIS A 174 -1.30 20.95 -3.59
C HIS A 174 -1.97 19.67 -3.08
N MET A 175 -1.37 19.00 -2.11
CA MET A 175 -1.93 17.78 -1.52
C MET A 175 -3.21 18.03 -0.72
N ARG A 176 -3.40 19.21 -0.13
CA ARG A 176 -4.68 19.62 0.47
C ARG A 176 -5.81 19.66 -0.56
N LYS A 177 -5.53 20.09 -1.80
CA LYS A 177 -6.51 20.06 -2.88
C LYS A 177 -6.86 18.62 -3.29
N HIS A 178 -5.88 17.73 -3.32
CA HIS A 178 -6.14 16.29 -3.52
C HIS A 178 -7.02 15.74 -2.39
N ALA A 179 -6.70 16.04 -1.13
CA ALA A 179 -7.49 15.64 0.02
C ALA A 179 -8.94 16.13 -0.05
N ALA A 180 -9.15 17.39 -0.42
CA ALA A 180 -10.49 17.97 -0.59
C ALA A 180 -11.33 17.25 -1.65
N SER A 181 -10.70 16.71 -2.69
CA SER A 181 -11.37 15.90 -3.72
C SER A 181 -11.62 14.45 -3.31
N LEU A 182 -10.69 13.86 -2.54
CA LEU A 182 -10.74 12.44 -2.19
C LEU A 182 -11.55 12.16 -0.93
N ARG A 183 -11.44 13.01 0.09
CA ARG A 183 -12.08 12.82 1.40
C ARG A 183 -13.57 12.52 1.31
N PRO A 184 -14.41 13.29 0.57
CA PRO A 184 -15.84 12.98 0.50
C PRO A 184 -16.14 11.58 -0.06
N LYS A 185 -15.27 11.08 -0.95
CA LYS A 185 -15.39 9.75 -1.53
C LYS A 185 -15.10 8.64 -0.51
N PHE A 186 -14.06 8.85 0.32
CA PHE A 186 -13.72 7.92 1.40
C PHE A 186 -14.81 7.91 2.46
N GLU A 187 -15.23 9.08 2.93
CA GLU A 187 -16.28 9.24 3.95
C GLU A 187 -17.60 8.58 3.49
N MET A 188 -18.03 8.83 2.26
CA MET A 188 -19.26 8.22 1.73
C MET A 188 -19.21 6.69 1.75
N ILE A 189 -18.07 6.06 1.36
CA ILE A 189 -17.94 4.60 1.38
C ILE A 189 -17.98 4.08 2.82
N LEU A 190 -17.19 4.67 3.71
CA LEU A 190 -17.07 4.24 5.11
C LEU A 190 -18.40 4.41 5.85
N ASP A 191 -19.08 5.54 5.68
CA ASP A 191 -20.41 5.79 6.26
C ASP A 191 -21.44 4.77 5.73
N THR A 192 -21.36 4.41 4.44
CA THR A 192 -22.22 3.38 3.87
C THR A 192 -21.95 2.02 4.49
N PHE A 193 -20.70 1.64 4.67
CA PHE A 193 -20.33 0.39 5.33
C PHE A 193 -20.77 0.36 6.79
N ASP A 194 -20.55 1.44 7.52
CA ASP A 194 -20.97 1.55 8.91
C ASP A 194 -22.49 1.42 9.04
N LYS A 195 -23.25 2.05 8.14
CA LYS A 195 -24.71 1.99 8.14
C LYS A 195 -25.26 0.62 7.74
N GLU A 196 -24.68 0.00 6.71
CA GLU A 196 -25.29 -1.15 6.03
C GLU A 196 -24.72 -2.50 6.42
N LEU A 197 -23.48 -2.56 6.96
CA LEU A 197 -22.76 -3.81 7.16
C LEU A 197 -22.25 -4.02 8.59
N LYS A 198 -22.07 -2.95 9.39
CA LYS A 198 -21.38 -3.00 10.69
C LYS A 198 -21.93 -4.06 11.65
N ASP A 199 -23.25 -4.14 11.75
CA ASP A 199 -23.90 -5.00 12.74
C ASP A 199 -24.26 -6.40 12.19
N LEU A 200 -23.89 -6.67 10.94
CA LEU A 200 -24.24 -7.94 10.28
C LEU A 200 -23.18 -9.04 10.48
N GLY A 201 -21.98 -8.72 10.92
CA GLY A 201 -20.89 -9.69 11.06
C GLY A 201 -20.42 -10.30 9.73
N VAL A 202 -20.64 -9.62 8.59
CA VAL A 202 -20.33 -10.12 7.24
C VAL A 202 -18.99 -9.64 6.70
N GLY A 203 -18.23 -8.93 7.51
CA GLY A 203 -16.89 -8.45 7.17
C GLY A 203 -16.41 -7.35 8.08
N SER A 204 -15.22 -6.83 7.79
CA SER A 204 -14.58 -5.73 8.50
C SER A 204 -13.84 -4.81 7.54
N TRP A 205 -13.57 -3.59 7.99
CA TRP A 205 -12.81 -2.61 7.22
C TRP A 205 -12.02 -1.70 8.14
N TYR A 206 -10.97 -1.12 7.59
CA TYR A 206 -10.17 -0.10 8.25
C TYR A 206 -10.54 1.28 7.70
N SER A 207 -10.61 2.29 8.56
CA SER A 207 -10.84 3.69 8.19
C SER A 207 -9.52 4.44 8.04
N PRO A 208 -8.97 4.54 6.82
CA PRO A 208 -7.67 5.16 6.61
C PRO A 208 -7.74 6.68 6.73
N LYS A 209 -6.69 7.28 7.31
CA LYS A 209 -6.52 8.73 7.39
C LYS A 209 -5.79 9.32 6.18
N GLY A 210 -5.50 8.49 5.18
CA GLY A 210 -4.78 8.88 3.98
C GLY A 210 -4.63 7.75 2.97
N GLY A 211 -3.86 8.02 1.91
CA GLY A 211 -3.63 7.07 0.83
C GLY A 211 -4.75 7.07 -0.21
N TYR A 212 -4.83 5.96 -0.95
CA TYR A 212 -5.75 5.81 -2.09
C TYR A 212 -6.70 4.62 -1.98
N PHE A 213 -6.65 3.85 -0.89
CA PHE A 213 -7.36 2.59 -0.80
C PHE A 213 -8.14 2.44 0.49
N ILE A 214 -9.28 1.76 0.38
CA ILE A 214 -10.02 1.17 1.48
C ILE A 214 -9.96 -0.34 1.28
N THR A 215 -9.67 -1.08 2.33
CA THR A 215 -9.75 -2.54 2.32
C THR A 215 -11.01 -2.98 3.03
N TYR A 216 -11.75 -3.86 2.37
CA TYR A 216 -12.86 -4.61 2.96
C TYR A 216 -12.44 -6.08 3.09
N GLU A 217 -12.53 -6.63 4.29
CA GLU A 217 -12.31 -8.05 4.54
C GLU A 217 -13.67 -8.74 4.69
N THR A 218 -13.99 -9.62 3.74
CA THR A 218 -15.22 -10.43 3.74
C THR A 218 -15.10 -11.62 4.68
N LEU A 219 -16.18 -12.38 4.85
CA LEU A 219 -16.07 -13.76 5.34
C LEU A 219 -15.10 -14.55 4.44
N GLU A 220 -14.34 -15.45 5.05
CA GLU A 220 -13.37 -16.28 4.34
C GLU A 220 -14.02 -17.03 3.18
N GLY A 221 -13.39 -17.02 2.00
CA GLY A 221 -13.89 -17.64 0.76
C GLY A 221 -14.94 -16.82 0.01
N CYS A 222 -15.14 -15.54 0.36
CA CYS A 222 -16.20 -14.72 -0.26
C CYS A 222 -15.68 -13.63 -1.20
N ALA A 223 -14.40 -13.24 -1.16
CA ALA A 223 -13.92 -12.08 -1.90
C ALA A 223 -14.11 -12.21 -3.42
N LYS A 224 -13.76 -13.35 -4.01
CA LYS A 224 -13.98 -13.60 -5.45
C LYS A 224 -15.46 -13.54 -5.81
N SER A 225 -16.32 -14.18 -5.00
CA SER A 225 -17.76 -14.16 -5.21
C SER A 225 -18.33 -12.74 -5.20
N VAL A 226 -17.90 -11.90 -4.26
CA VAL A 226 -18.33 -10.48 -4.19
C VAL A 226 -17.89 -9.72 -5.44
N VAL A 227 -16.61 -9.84 -5.83
CA VAL A 227 -16.07 -9.14 -7.01
C VAL A 227 -16.77 -9.59 -8.29
N ASP A 228 -17.03 -10.90 -8.44
CA ASP A 228 -17.74 -11.43 -9.61
C ASP A 228 -19.21 -10.97 -9.69
N LYS A 229 -19.90 -10.93 -8.55
CA LYS A 229 -21.27 -10.39 -8.46
C LYS A 229 -21.29 -8.90 -8.81
N ALA A 230 -20.36 -8.12 -8.26
CA ALA A 230 -20.23 -6.70 -8.57
C ALA A 230 -19.99 -6.48 -10.07
N LYS A 231 -19.10 -7.27 -10.69
CA LYS A 231 -18.84 -7.22 -12.14
C LYS A 231 -20.08 -7.54 -12.97
N LYS A 232 -20.86 -8.55 -12.59
CA LYS A 232 -22.13 -8.89 -13.27
C LYS A 232 -23.16 -7.77 -13.15
N ALA A 233 -23.11 -6.99 -12.07
CA ALA A 233 -23.97 -5.81 -11.86
C ALA A 233 -23.39 -4.51 -12.47
N GLY A 234 -22.30 -4.60 -13.25
CA GLY A 234 -21.69 -3.45 -13.94
C GLY A 234 -20.60 -2.71 -13.15
N VAL A 235 -20.25 -3.16 -11.95
CA VAL A 235 -19.19 -2.55 -11.13
C VAL A 235 -17.89 -3.33 -11.27
N VAL A 236 -16.94 -2.75 -12.01
CA VAL A 236 -15.60 -3.37 -12.21
C VAL A 236 -14.65 -2.94 -11.11
N MET A 237 -14.15 -3.91 -10.36
CA MET A 237 -13.21 -3.72 -9.26
C MET A 237 -11.85 -4.35 -9.57
N THR A 238 -10.85 -4.03 -8.74
CA THR A 238 -9.59 -4.77 -8.74
C THR A 238 -9.87 -6.25 -8.47
N PRO A 239 -9.29 -7.20 -9.23
CA PRO A 239 -9.50 -8.62 -9.00
C PRO A 239 -9.15 -9.03 -7.55
N ALA A 240 -9.94 -9.89 -6.96
CA ALA A 240 -9.62 -10.51 -5.69
C ALA A 240 -8.27 -11.24 -5.78
N GLY A 241 -7.43 -11.10 -4.74
CA GLY A 241 -6.08 -11.66 -4.74
C GLY A 241 -4.98 -10.74 -5.27
N ALA A 242 -5.29 -9.72 -6.08
CA ALA A 242 -4.30 -8.79 -6.62
C ALA A 242 -3.36 -8.14 -5.57
N PRO A 243 -3.78 -7.89 -4.32
CA PRO A 243 -2.89 -7.39 -3.27
C PRO A 243 -1.89 -8.41 -2.70
N PHE A 244 -1.90 -9.64 -3.19
CA PHE A 244 -1.08 -10.74 -2.68
C PHE A 244 -0.08 -11.25 -3.71
N PRO A 245 1.07 -11.82 -3.29
CA PRO A 245 1.99 -12.52 -4.18
C PRO A 245 1.26 -13.56 -5.02
N TYR A 246 1.63 -13.67 -6.29
CA TYR A 246 1.04 -14.61 -7.26
C TYR A 246 -0.48 -14.49 -7.47
N GLY A 247 -1.06 -13.36 -7.02
CA GLY A 247 -2.53 -13.16 -7.07
C GLY A 247 -3.33 -14.09 -6.16
N LYS A 248 -2.70 -14.67 -5.14
CA LYS A 248 -3.31 -15.69 -4.27
C LYS A 248 -3.53 -15.13 -2.87
N ASP A 249 -4.77 -14.76 -2.57
CA ASP A 249 -5.22 -14.50 -1.20
C ASP A 249 -5.46 -15.86 -0.51
N PRO A 250 -4.72 -16.22 0.56
CA PRO A 250 -4.88 -17.51 1.22
C PRO A 250 -6.28 -17.74 1.79
N LYS A 251 -6.97 -16.66 2.18
CA LYS A 251 -8.31 -16.71 2.79
C LYS A 251 -9.42 -16.35 1.82
N ASP A 252 -9.09 -15.88 0.63
CA ASP A 252 -10.07 -15.33 -0.31
C ASP A 252 -11.06 -14.36 0.38
N SER A 253 -10.52 -13.38 1.11
CA SER A 253 -11.28 -12.47 1.95
C SER A 253 -11.03 -10.99 1.69
N VAL A 254 -9.91 -10.63 1.06
CA VAL A 254 -9.48 -9.23 0.92
C VAL A 254 -9.92 -8.62 -0.40
N ILE A 255 -10.66 -7.51 -0.31
CA ILE A 255 -11.06 -6.69 -1.45
C ILE A 255 -10.48 -5.29 -1.30
N ARG A 256 -9.72 -4.86 -2.32
CA ARG A 256 -9.17 -3.50 -2.41
C ARG A 256 -10.13 -2.60 -3.18
N ILE A 257 -10.54 -1.50 -2.56
CA ILE A 257 -11.40 -0.47 -3.13
C ILE A 257 -10.55 0.77 -3.40
N SER A 258 -10.62 1.30 -4.62
CA SER A 258 -9.92 2.52 -5.04
C SER A 258 -10.93 3.60 -5.43
N PRO A 259 -11.29 4.53 -4.52
CA PRO A 259 -12.35 5.52 -4.76
C PRO A 259 -11.92 6.71 -5.62
N SER A 260 -10.66 6.80 -6.02
CA SER A 260 -10.10 8.03 -6.57
C SER A 260 -10.66 8.45 -7.94
N TYR A 261 -10.94 7.48 -8.82
CA TYR A 261 -11.28 7.75 -10.23
C TYR A 261 -12.76 8.13 -10.45
N PRO A 262 -13.77 7.37 -9.97
CA PRO A 262 -15.18 7.64 -10.29
C PRO A 262 -15.65 8.99 -9.72
N SER A 263 -16.73 9.53 -10.30
CA SER A 263 -17.48 10.63 -9.67
C SER A 263 -18.05 10.20 -8.32
N LEU A 264 -18.44 11.14 -7.47
CA LEU A 264 -19.08 10.80 -6.18
C LEU A 264 -20.42 10.09 -6.40
N GLU A 265 -21.18 10.46 -7.44
CA GLU A 265 -22.45 9.86 -7.80
C GLU A 265 -22.30 8.41 -8.25
N ASP A 266 -21.39 8.13 -9.21
CA ASP A 266 -21.09 6.78 -9.65
C ASP A 266 -20.58 5.90 -8.52
N LEU A 267 -19.70 6.48 -7.67
CA LEU A 267 -19.14 5.77 -6.54
C LEU A 267 -20.20 5.42 -5.49
N THR A 268 -21.18 6.31 -5.27
CA THR A 268 -22.31 6.04 -4.37
C THR A 268 -23.14 4.84 -4.87
N THR A 269 -23.46 4.83 -6.16
CA THR A 269 -24.17 3.71 -6.79
C THR A 269 -23.36 2.42 -6.73
N ALA A 270 -22.06 2.48 -7.06
CA ALA A 270 -21.18 1.34 -7.00
C ALA A 270 -21.03 0.77 -5.59
N THR A 271 -20.99 1.64 -4.57
CA THR A 271 -20.89 1.23 -3.15
C THR A 271 -22.18 0.53 -2.69
N GLN A 272 -23.34 1.01 -3.09
CA GLN A 272 -24.62 0.35 -2.81
C GLN A 272 -24.69 -1.05 -3.44
N ILE A 273 -24.27 -1.18 -4.70
CA ILE A 273 -24.17 -2.47 -5.39
C ILE A 273 -23.19 -3.40 -4.66
N PHE A 274 -22.03 -2.89 -4.26
CA PHE A 274 -21.02 -3.64 -3.51
C PHE A 274 -21.61 -4.20 -2.20
N VAL A 275 -22.31 -3.37 -1.43
CA VAL A 275 -22.99 -3.79 -0.18
C VAL A 275 -23.96 -4.95 -0.42
N VAL A 276 -24.78 -4.87 -1.47
CA VAL A 276 -25.71 -5.97 -1.84
C VAL A 276 -24.91 -7.23 -2.19
N CYS A 277 -23.82 -7.11 -2.95
CA CYS A 277 -22.96 -8.23 -3.32
C CYS A 277 -22.31 -8.90 -2.09
N VAL A 278 -21.86 -8.10 -1.12
CA VAL A 278 -21.32 -8.61 0.17
C VAL A 278 -22.41 -9.38 0.92
N LYS A 279 -23.61 -8.81 1.08
CA LYS A 279 -24.73 -9.47 1.77
C LYS A 279 -25.10 -10.80 1.08
N LEU A 280 -25.21 -10.81 -0.24
CA LEU A 280 -25.53 -12.02 -1.02
C LEU A 280 -24.46 -13.11 -0.87
N ALA A 281 -23.18 -12.76 -1.07
CA ALA A 281 -22.09 -13.74 -0.94
C ALA A 281 -22.00 -14.31 0.47
N SER A 282 -22.23 -13.48 1.48
CA SER A 282 -22.24 -13.91 2.89
C SER A 282 -23.39 -14.85 3.19
N ILE A 283 -24.61 -14.57 2.69
CA ILE A 283 -25.77 -15.44 2.85
C ILE A 283 -25.52 -16.79 2.16
N GLU A 284 -25.01 -16.78 0.93
CA GLU A 284 -24.68 -18.02 0.20
C GLU A 284 -23.65 -18.87 0.97
N LYS A 285 -22.63 -18.21 1.54
CA LYS A 285 -21.62 -18.89 2.37
C LYS A 285 -22.23 -19.50 3.63
N ILE A 286 -23.02 -18.74 4.37
CA ILE A 286 -23.66 -19.19 5.63
C ILE A 286 -24.64 -20.34 5.36
N LEU A 287 -25.39 -20.29 4.27
CA LEU A 287 -26.32 -21.36 3.89
C LEU A 287 -25.62 -22.59 3.28
N GLY A 288 -24.29 -22.59 3.17
CA GLY A 288 -23.52 -23.70 2.59
C GLY A 288 -23.66 -23.82 1.07
N LYS A 289 -24.23 -22.83 0.40
CA LYS A 289 -24.31 -22.79 -1.06
C LYS A 289 -22.95 -22.39 -1.62
N GLN A 290 -22.06 -23.35 -1.77
CA GLN A 290 -20.89 -23.17 -2.62
C GLN A 290 -21.36 -23.05 -4.05
N GLN A 291 -20.91 -22.02 -4.77
CA GLN A 291 -21.15 -21.94 -6.20
C GLN A 291 -20.41 -23.11 -6.87
N ALA A 292 -21.15 -23.94 -7.59
CA ALA A 292 -20.62 -24.93 -8.50
C ALA A 292 -19.92 -24.27 -9.70
#